data_b0a69de8f1a245c330e10ab4df10118c
#
_entry.id   b0a69de8f1a245c330e10ab4df10118c
#
_cell.length_a   1.000
_cell.length_b   1.000
_cell.length_c   1.000
_cell.angle_alpha   90.00
_cell.angle_beta   90.00
_cell.angle_gamma   90.00
#
_symmetry.space_group_name_H-M   'P 1'
#
loop_
_entity.id
_entity.type
_entity.pdbx_description
1 polymer ?
#
loop_
_entity_poly.entity_id
_entity_poly.type
_entity_poly.pdbx_seq_one_letter_code
_entity_poly.pdbx_strand_id
1 'polypeptide(L)'
;MIDAAVPRARPVGASREGTVGMGPDDYDSPWKEAVETFLPECLAFFFPVAFEGIDWERGYSFLDQELRQVQREAEQGRQVVDKLVQVYRTDGTDAWVLMHIEVQAQAEAAFAERMFTYYYRLLDRFARPVVSLAILGDERPTWRPERYATDLWGYGVRFTFRAIKLLDYREPLSQLEDSPNPFATVVAAHLRAQETRRDPWARFNAKLSMLRRLYGQGYNREQIVGLFRFIDWLLALPTELEHRFLSEVESIEEENKMPYVTSAERIGEERGLQRGLLDGIALAIRIKFGAASAEVLPEIQALTDLETIRAVFAGLESAQTLDDVRRLYR
;
A
#
# COMPACT_ATOMS: atom_id res chain seq x y z
N MET A 1 -46.83 3.89 45.16
CA MET A 1 -46.17 5.17 44.97
C MET A 1 -45.07 4.96 43.93
N ILE A 2 -45.33 5.41 42.75
CA ILE A 2 -44.48 5.24 41.55
C ILE A 2 -43.75 6.57 41.43
N ASP A 3 -42.42 6.55 41.55
CA ASP A 3 -41.57 7.72 41.37
C ASP A 3 -41.00 7.69 39.95
N ALA A 4 -41.42 8.66 39.15
CA ALA A 4 -41.08 8.76 37.75
C ALA A 4 -39.80 9.61 37.62
N ALA A 5 -38.72 9.01 37.16
CA ALA A 5 -37.44 9.68 36.86
C ALA A 5 -37.52 10.44 35.52
N VAL A 6 -37.26 11.75 35.57
CA VAL A 6 -37.19 12.66 34.45
C VAL A 6 -35.92 12.40 33.63
N PRO A 7 -35.95 12.37 32.29
CA PRO A 7 -34.76 12.20 31.48
C PRO A 7 -33.97 13.49 31.37
N ARG A 8 -32.68 13.46 31.78
CA ARG A 8 -31.73 14.55 31.60
C ARG A 8 -31.28 14.63 30.12
N ALA A 9 -31.47 15.84 29.55
CA ALA A 9 -30.98 16.20 28.24
C ALA A 9 -29.44 16.08 28.16
N ARG A 10 -28.95 15.48 27.07
CA ARG A 10 -27.50 15.47 26.72
C ARG A 10 -27.12 16.84 26.16
N PRO A 11 -25.95 17.38 26.49
CA PRO A 11 -25.43 18.56 25.82
C PRO A 11 -25.01 18.24 24.40
N VAL A 12 -25.40 19.09 23.46
CA VAL A 12 -25.02 19.12 22.06
C VAL A 12 -23.52 19.32 21.96
N GLY A 13 -22.86 18.46 21.18
CA GLY A 13 -21.42 18.35 21.11
C GLY A 13 -20.70 19.52 20.51
N ALA A 14 -19.55 19.79 21.08
CA ALA A 14 -18.49 20.55 20.46
C ALA A 14 -17.91 19.77 19.27
N SER A 15 -17.82 20.45 18.14
CA SER A 15 -17.16 19.98 16.92
C SER A 15 -15.72 19.57 17.24
N ARG A 16 -15.41 18.29 17.12
CA ARG A 16 -14.03 17.82 17.11
C ARG A 16 -13.47 18.17 15.74
N GLU A 17 -12.58 19.12 15.70
CA GLU A 17 -11.66 19.34 14.58
C GLU A 17 -10.91 18.03 14.33
N GLY A 18 -11.00 17.55 13.06
CA GLY A 18 -10.52 16.26 12.67
C GLY A 18 -9.00 16.20 12.64
N THR A 19 -8.44 15.45 13.56
CA THR A 19 -7.24 14.68 13.26
C THR A 19 -7.64 13.64 12.20
N VAL A 20 -7.12 13.77 11.00
CA VAL A 20 -7.18 12.73 9.97
C VAL A 20 -6.35 11.55 10.51
N GLY A 21 -6.99 10.75 11.35
CA GLY A 21 -6.49 9.45 11.74
C GLY A 21 -6.77 8.52 10.57
N MET A 22 -5.72 8.07 9.89
CA MET A 22 -5.78 7.00 8.90
C MET A 22 -6.49 5.81 9.52
N GLY A 23 -7.51 5.29 8.83
CA GLY A 23 -8.22 4.08 9.22
C GLY A 23 -7.32 2.85 9.11
N PRO A 24 -7.70 1.73 9.75
CA PRO A 24 -6.94 0.47 9.70
C PRO A 24 -6.71 -0.09 8.29
N ASP A 25 -7.48 0.38 7.30
CA ASP A 25 -7.47 -0.11 5.92
C ASP A 25 -6.41 0.55 5.01
N ASP A 26 -5.78 1.63 5.49
CA ASP A 26 -4.82 2.40 4.68
C ASP A 26 -3.40 1.79 4.64
N TYR A 27 -3.03 0.86 5.54
CA TYR A 27 -1.71 0.22 5.53
C TYR A 27 -1.54 -0.84 4.43
N ASP A 28 -2.62 -1.26 3.80
CA ASP A 28 -2.65 -2.37 2.86
C ASP A 28 -1.91 -2.03 1.54
N SER A 29 -2.17 -0.87 0.97
CA SER A 29 -1.70 -0.51 -0.37
C SER A 29 -0.18 -0.30 -0.48
N PRO A 30 0.51 0.48 0.38
CA PRO A 30 1.94 0.71 0.26
C PRO A 30 2.80 -0.51 0.55
N TRP A 31 2.41 -1.37 1.49
CA TRP A 31 3.13 -2.62 1.71
C TRP A 31 3.07 -3.55 0.51
N LYS A 32 1.89 -3.64 -0.17
CA LYS A 32 1.75 -4.38 -1.43
C LYS A 32 2.67 -3.82 -2.50
N GLU A 33 2.69 -2.48 -2.67
CA GLU A 33 3.54 -1.81 -3.65
C GLU A 33 5.04 -2.00 -3.32
N ALA A 34 5.43 -1.91 -2.05
CA ALA A 34 6.80 -2.15 -1.63
C ALA A 34 7.26 -3.58 -1.92
N VAL A 35 6.40 -4.57 -1.63
CA VAL A 35 6.70 -5.98 -1.93
C VAL A 35 6.75 -6.22 -3.44
N GLU A 36 5.86 -5.61 -4.22
CA GLU A 36 5.89 -5.72 -5.69
C GLU A 36 7.16 -5.12 -6.28
N THR A 37 7.56 -3.96 -5.79
CA THR A 37 8.72 -3.23 -6.31
C THR A 37 10.04 -3.88 -5.90
N PHE A 38 10.12 -4.42 -4.68
CA PHE A 38 11.35 -4.89 -4.05
C PHE A 38 11.26 -6.35 -3.59
N LEU A 39 10.58 -7.24 -4.36
CA LEU A 39 10.39 -8.63 -3.97
C LEU A 39 11.70 -9.39 -3.72
N PRO A 40 12.71 -9.33 -4.61
CA PRO A 40 13.99 -10.00 -4.36
C PRO A 40 14.65 -9.51 -3.06
N GLU A 41 14.68 -8.20 -2.85
CA GLU A 41 15.28 -7.57 -1.67
C GLU A 41 14.51 -7.90 -0.40
N CYS A 42 13.18 -7.99 -0.48
CA CYS A 42 12.32 -8.44 0.62
C CYS A 42 12.64 -9.87 1.04
N LEU A 43 12.71 -10.77 0.06
CA LEU A 43 13.03 -12.18 0.34
C LEU A 43 14.47 -12.36 0.82
N ALA A 44 15.44 -11.66 0.22
CA ALA A 44 16.82 -11.68 0.68
C ALA A 44 16.96 -11.19 2.14
N PHE A 45 16.16 -10.18 2.51
CA PHE A 45 16.20 -9.58 3.84
C PHE A 45 15.55 -10.45 4.92
N PHE A 46 14.34 -10.94 4.65
CA PHE A 46 13.53 -11.65 5.65
C PHE A 46 13.60 -13.17 5.57
N PHE A 47 13.78 -13.70 4.37
CA PHE A 47 13.63 -15.12 4.08
C PHE A 47 14.78 -15.64 3.21
N PRO A 48 16.04 -15.54 3.66
CA PRO A 48 17.21 -15.84 2.84
C PRO A 48 17.20 -17.28 2.28
N VAL A 49 16.68 -18.25 3.01
CA VAL A 49 16.55 -19.64 2.52
C VAL A 49 15.61 -19.73 1.32
N ALA A 50 14.50 -18.97 1.33
CA ALA A 50 13.59 -18.90 0.19
C ALA A 50 14.24 -18.16 -0.98
N PHE A 51 14.94 -17.06 -0.70
CA PHE A 51 15.66 -16.28 -1.70
C PHE A 51 16.71 -17.11 -2.44
N GLU A 52 17.53 -17.87 -1.72
CA GLU A 52 18.56 -18.75 -2.30
C GLU A 52 17.97 -19.93 -3.12
N GLY A 53 16.77 -20.37 -2.77
CA GLY A 53 16.06 -21.42 -3.48
C GLY A 53 15.37 -20.98 -4.77
N ILE A 54 15.34 -19.68 -5.09
CA ILE A 54 14.68 -19.12 -6.28
C ILE A 54 15.69 -18.89 -7.40
N ASP A 55 15.33 -19.34 -8.60
CA ASP A 55 16.02 -19.04 -9.85
C ASP A 55 15.54 -17.68 -10.38
N TRP A 56 16.21 -16.62 -9.97
CA TRP A 56 15.86 -15.23 -10.32
C TRP A 56 16.08 -14.92 -11.82
N GLU A 57 16.91 -15.67 -12.53
CA GLU A 57 17.13 -15.47 -13.97
C GLU A 57 15.91 -15.86 -14.79
N ARG A 58 15.12 -16.80 -14.30
CA ARG A 58 13.85 -17.18 -14.93
C ARG A 58 12.70 -16.18 -14.66
N GLY A 59 12.93 -15.21 -13.77
CA GLY A 59 11.94 -14.22 -13.38
C GLY A 59 10.86 -14.76 -12.42
N TYR A 60 9.85 -13.93 -12.19
CA TYR A 60 8.71 -14.27 -11.34
C TYR A 60 7.44 -13.54 -11.83
N SER A 61 6.28 -13.99 -11.37
CA SER A 61 4.98 -13.39 -11.72
C SER A 61 4.08 -13.29 -10.51
N PHE A 62 3.42 -12.13 -10.33
CA PHE A 62 2.38 -11.98 -9.33
C PHE A 62 1.06 -12.60 -9.80
N LEU A 63 0.40 -13.34 -8.92
CA LEU A 63 -0.84 -14.06 -9.17
C LEU A 63 -1.99 -13.48 -8.33
N ASP A 64 -2.20 -12.16 -8.43
CA ASP A 64 -3.18 -11.45 -7.62
C ASP A 64 -4.63 -11.81 -7.95
N GLN A 65 -4.91 -12.23 -9.19
CA GLN A 65 -6.26 -12.66 -9.59
C GLN A 65 -6.61 -13.99 -8.94
N GLU A 66 -5.67 -14.93 -8.94
CA GLU A 66 -5.78 -16.25 -8.33
C GLU A 66 -5.97 -16.13 -6.81
N LEU A 67 -5.18 -15.27 -6.19
CA LEU A 67 -5.29 -15.00 -4.75
C LEU A 67 -6.65 -14.41 -4.39
N ARG A 68 -7.10 -13.37 -5.12
CA ARG A 68 -8.44 -12.75 -4.90
C ARG A 68 -9.58 -13.76 -5.05
N GLN A 69 -9.43 -14.74 -5.92
CA GLN A 69 -10.44 -15.77 -6.09
C GLN A 69 -10.51 -16.69 -4.87
N VAL A 70 -9.37 -17.12 -4.35
CA VAL A 70 -9.26 -17.94 -3.12
C VAL A 70 -9.80 -17.18 -1.90
N GLN A 71 -9.50 -15.89 -1.79
CA GLN A 71 -9.97 -15.03 -0.70
C GLN A 71 -11.49 -14.87 -0.70
N ARG A 72 -12.13 -14.65 -1.86
CA ARG A 72 -13.59 -14.55 -1.99
C ARG A 72 -14.30 -15.83 -1.57
N GLU A 73 -13.75 -16.98 -1.91
CA GLU A 73 -14.30 -18.28 -1.52
C GLU A 73 -14.14 -18.56 -0.01
N ALA A 74 -13.22 -17.84 0.66
CA ALA A 74 -12.97 -18.00 2.08
C ALA A 74 -13.98 -17.26 2.99
N GLU A 75 -14.89 -16.43 2.43
CA GLU A 75 -15.91 -15.62 3.16
C GLU A 75 -15.34 -14.78 4.33
N GLN A 76 -14.05 -14.48 4.34
CA GLN A 76 -13.41 -13.75 5.42
C GLN A 76 -13.38 -12.25 5.10
N GLY A 77 -14.21 -11.49 5.77
CA GLY A 77 -14.52 -10.08 5.53
C GLY A 77 -13.46 -9.05 5.91
N ARG A 78 -12.18 -9.42 5.99
CA ARG A 78 -11.06 -8.46 6.15
C ARG A 78 -10.09 -8.59 5.00
N GLN A 79 -9.83 -7.48 4.34
CA GLN A 79 -8.74 -7.39 3.38
C GLN A 79 -7.42 -7.40 4.16
N VAL A 80 -6.62 -8.43 3.94
CA VAL A 80 -5.27 -8.57 4.47
C VAL A 80 -4.30 -8.30 3.32
N VAL A 81 -3.14 -7.75 3.62
CA VAL A 81 -2.10 -7.51 2.61
C VAL A 81 -1.48 -8.83 2.20
N ASP A 82 -2.11 -9.49 1.24
CA ASP A 82 -1.62 -10.76 0.73
C ASP A 82 -1.06 -10.59 -0.68
N LYS A 83 0.09 -11.20 -0.92
CA LYS A 83 0.67 -11.35 -2.25
C LYS A 83 0.91 -12.81 -2.53
N LEU A 84 0.52 -13.26 -3.72
CA LEU A 84 0.84 -14.58 -4.24
C LEU A 84 1.80 -14.41 -5.42
N VAL A 85 2.95 -15.06 -5.34
CA VAL A 85 3.99 -14.98 -6.36
C VAL A 85 4.32 -16.36 -6.86
N GLN A 86 4.34 -16.53 -8.18
CA GLN A 86 4.91 -17.72 -8.83
C GLN A 86 6.40 -17.47 -9.03
N VAL A 87 7.21 -18.39 -8.56
CA VAL A 87 8.66 -18.38 -8.75
C VAL A 87 9.12 -19.74 -9.33
N TYR A 88 10.32 -19.76 -9.87
CA TYR A 88 11.00 -20.96 -10.31
C TYR A 88 12.07 -21.32 -9.30
N ARG A 89 12.20 -22.62 -9.01
CA ARG A 89 13.23 -23.09 -8.09
C ARG A 89 14.53 -23.39 -8.85
N THR A 90 15.63 -23.27 -8.14
CA THR A 90 16.97 -23.63 -8.67
C THR A 90 17.10 -25.09 -9.10
N ASP A 91 16.23 -25.99 -8.61
CA ASP A 91 16.14 -27.38 -9.05
C ASP A 91 15.33 -27.58 -10.36
N GLY A 92 14.88 -26.49 -10.98
CA GLY A 92 14.11 -26.52 -12.23
C GLY A 92 12.62 -26.78 -12.07
N THR A 93 12.12 -26.98 -10.85
CA THR A 93 10.68 -27.12 -10.58
C THR A 93 10.02 -25.77 -10.32
N ASP A 94 8.71 -25.68 -10.58
CA ASP A 94 7.94 -24.50 -10.24
C ASP A 94 7.49 -24.56 -8.79
N ALA A 95 7.52 -23.41 -8.11
CA ALA A 95 6.92 -23.25 -6.79
C ALA A 95 6.14 -21.94 -6.72
N TRP A 96 5.02 -21.96 -5.99
CA TRP A 96 4.29 -20.74 -5.67
C TRP A 96 4.67 -20.31 -4.25
N VAL A 97 4.93 -19.02 -4.09
CA VAL A 97 5.21 -18.43 -2.79
C VAL A 97 4.02 -17.56 -2.40
N LEU A 98 3.27 -17.99 -1.36
CA LEU A 98 2.26 -17.16 -0.72
C LEU A 98 2.94 -16.30 0.33
N MET A 99 2.97 -15.00 0.09
CA MET A 99 3.42 -14.02 1.07
C MET A 99 2.20 -13.41 1.75
N HIS A 100 2.11 -13.60 3.06
CA HIS A 100 1.09 -12.97 3.88
C HIS A 100 1.72 -11.88 4.73
N ILE A 101 1.31 -10.64 4.51
CA ILE A 101 1.83 -9.46 5.20
C ILE A 101 0.74 -8.94 6.12
N GLU A 102 0.94 -9.06 7.43
CA GLU A 102 0.04 -8.53 8.45
C GLU A 102 0.66 -7.28 9.07
N VAL A 103 0.11 -6.12 8.76
CA VAL A 103 0.60 -4.82 9.26
C VAL A 103 -0.33 -4.18 10.29
N GLN A 104 -1.46 -4.82 10.60
CA GLN A 104 -2.42 -4.30 11.56
C GLN A 104 -1.92 -4.41 13.00
N ALA A 105 -2.30 -3.41 13.81
CA ALA A 105 -1.90 -3.30 15.21
C ALA A 105 -2.58 -4.31 16.16
N GLN A 106 -3.47 -5.17 15.69
CA GLN A 106 -4.22 -6.10 16.53
C GLN A 106 -3.83 -7.55 16.22
N ALA A 107 -3.34 -8.24 17.25
CA ALA A 107 -3.15 -9.68 17.19
C ALA A 107 -4.52 -10.37 16.97
N GLU A 108 -4.59 -11.20 15.96
CA GLU A 108 -5.79 -11.92 15.57
C GLU A 108 -5.64 -13.41 15.89
N ALA A 109 -6.56 -13.97 16.67
CA ALA A 109 -6.51 -15.38 17.04
C ALA A 109 -6.66 -16.32 15.83
N ALA A 110 -7.44 -15.90 14.83
CA ALA A 110 -7.69 -16.67 13.61
C ALA A 110 -6.57 -16.58 12.55
N PHE A 111 -5.51 -15.80 12.78
CA PHE A 111 -4.45 -15.59 11.78
C PHE A 111 -3.83 -16.91 11.28
N ALA A 112 -3.43 -17.79 12.19
CA ALA A 112 -2.82 -19.08 11.81
C ALA A 112 -3.78 -20.00 11.05
N GLU A 113 -5.07 -20.00 11.41
CA GLU A 113 -6.12 -20.73 10.70
C GLU A 113 -6.34 -20.15 9.29
N ARG A 114 -6.33 -18.82 9.14
CA ARG A 114 -6.42 -18.14 7.85
C ARG A 114 -5.25 -18.48 6.93
N MET A 115 -4.01 -18.47 7.46
CA MET A 115 -2.81 -18.90 6.72
C MET A 115 -2.95 -20.35 6.22
N PHE A 116 -3.46 -21.25 7.06
CA PHE A 116 -3.73 -22.62 6.65
C PHE A 116 -4.83 -22.71 5.60
N THR A 117 -5.90 -21.94 5.75
CA THR A 117 -7.02 -21.91 4.79
C THR A 117 -6.54 -21.49 3.40
N TYR A 118 -5.72 -20.46 3.29
CA TYR A 118 -5.15 -20.04 2.01
C TYR A 118 -4.20 -21.09 1.43
N TYR A 119 -3.33 -21.64 2.27
CA TYR A 119 -2.40 -22.69 1.86
C TYR A 119 -3.12 -23.89 1.23
N TYR A 120 -4.09 -24.49 1.94
CA TYR A 120 -4.74 -25.70 1.44
C TYR A 120 -5.61 -25.43 0.20
N ARG A 121 -6.24 -24.28 0.11
CA ARG A 121 -7.03 -23.87 -1.07
C ARG A 121 -6.18 -23.66 -2.31
N LEU A 122 -5.02 -23.02 -2.14
CA LEU A 122 -4.06 -22.87 -3.23
C LEU A 122 -3.51 -24.22 -3.67
N LEU A 123 -3.15 -25.07 -2.71
CA LEU A 123 -2.65 -26.42 -3.00
C LEU A 123 -3.70 -27.27 -3.72
N ASP A 124 -4.93 -27.29 -3.23
CA ASP A 124 -6.05 -28.05 -3.82
C ASP A 124 -6.38 -27.59 -5.24
N ARG A 125 -6.50 -26.27 -5.40
CA ARG A 125 -6.92 -25.67 -6.67
C ARG A 125 -5.87 -25.76 -7.78
N PHE A 126 -4.61 -25.53 -7.47
CA PHE A 126 -3.55 -25.37 -8.46
C PHE A 126 -2.58 -26.56 -8.51
N ALA A 127 -2.67 -27.48 -7.56
CA ALA A 127 -1.80 -28.64 -7.44
C ALA A 127 -0.29 -28.27 -7.53
N ARG A 128 0.09 -27.12 -6.92
CA ARG A 128 1.45 -26.58 -6.91
C ARG A 128 1.98 -26.50 -5.48
N PRO A 129 3.29 -26.69 -5.27
CA PRO A 129 3.89 -26.42 -3.96
C PRO A 129 3.67 -24.97 -3.54
N VAL A 130 3.29 -24.76 -2.28
CA VAL A 130 3.04 -23.42 -1.70
C VAL A 130 3.94 -23.24 -0.49
N VAL A 131 4.60 -22.10 -0.38
CA VAL A 131 5.32 -21.65 0.81
C VAL A 131 4.58 -20.45 1.38
N SER A 132 4.25 -20.54 2.67
CA SER A 132 3.57 -19.43 3.36
C SER A 132 4.57 -18.67 4.22
N LEU A 133 4.67 -17.36 3.97
CA LEU A 133 5.54 -16.43 4.66
C LEU A 133 4.69 -15.32 5.26
N ALA A 134 5.03 -14.86 6.46
CA ALA A 134 4.29 -13.79 7.13
C ALA A 134 5.23 -12.70 7.63
N ILE A 135 4.80 -11.43 7.54
CA ILE A 135 5.48 -10.26 8.10
C ILE A 135 4.51 -9.61 9.07
N LEU A 136 4.86 -9.58 10.35
CA LEU A 136 4.01 -9.11 11.44
C LEU A 136 4.42 -7.68 11.84
N GLY A 137 3.57 -6.70 11.52
CA GLY A 137 3.79 -5.28 11.80
C GLY A 137 3.16 -4.78 13.10
N ASP A 138 2.45 -5.62 13.87
CA ASP A 138 1.83 -5.23 15.12
C ASP A 138 2.83 -4.96 16.25
N GLU A 139 2.39 -4.18 17.24
CA GLU A 139 3.22 -3.75 18.37
C GLU A 139 3.23 -4.73 19.57
N ARG A 140 2.63 -5.92 19.46
CA ARG A 140 2.58 -6.90 20.57
C ARG A 140 3.77 -7.86 20.52
N PRO A 141 4.74 -7.80 21.43
CA PRO A 141 5.96 -8.63 21.37
C PRO A 141 5.71 -10.14 21.42
N THR A 142 4.64 -10.54 22.10
CA THR A 142 4.30 -11.94 22.36
C THR A 142 3.46 -12.60 21.28
N TRP A 143 2.86 -11.82 20.38
CA TRP A 143 2.06 -12.38 19.29
C TRP A 143 2.95 -12.80 18.13
N ARG A 144 3.19 -14.12 18.04
CA ARG A 144 4.10 -14.74 17.05
C ARG A 144 3.51 -16.04 16.53
N PRO A 145 2.47 -15.97 15.70
CA PRO A 145 1.86 -17.16 15.11
C PRO A 145 2.81 -17.75 14.06
N GLU A 146 3.14 -19.02 14.20
CA GLU A 146 3.99 -19.75 13.26
C GLU A 146 3.38 -21.09 12.84
N ARG A 147 2.25 -21.46 13.41
CA ARG A 147 1.59 -22.75 13.13
C ARG A 147 0.10 -22.71 13.37
N TYR A 148 -0.60 -23.52 12.59
CA TYR A 148 -1.96 -23.96 12.84
C TYR A 148 -1.93 -25.46 13.14
N ALA A 149 -2.67 -25.92 14.13
CA ALA A 149 -2.78 -27.33 14.44
C ALA A 149 -4.16 -27.65 14.98
N THR A 150 -4.69 -28.78 14.53
CA THR A 150 -5.90 -29.39 15.08
C THR A 150 -5.57 -30.80 15.55
N ASP A 151 -6.21 -31.24 16.61
CA ASP A 151 -6.14 -32.62 17.09
C ASP A 151 -7.54 -33.04 17.56
N LEU A 152 -7.98 -34.18 17.09
CA LEU A 152 -9.18 -34.82 17.56
C LEU A 152 -8.88 -36.31 17.73
N TRP A 153 -8.89 -36.78 18.96
CA TRP A 153 -8.61 -38.16 19.34
C TRP A 153 -7.23 -38.70 18.86
N GLY A 154 -6.24 -37.83 18.80
CA GLY A 154 -4.90 -38.18 18.31
C GLY A 154 -4.73 -38.11 16.79
N TYR A 155 -5.75 -37.67 16.06
CA TYR A 155 -5.71 -37.43 14.63
C TYR A 155 -5.86 -35.95 14.34
N GLY A 156 -5.02 -35.41 13.45
CA GLY A 156 -5.08 -33.98 13.20
C GLY A 156 -4.16 -33.51 12.09
N VAL A 157 -4.15 -32.21 11.88
CA VAL A 157 -3.30 -31.51 10.92
C VAL A 157 -2.34 -30.60 11.66
N ARG A 158 -1.10 -30.56 11.20
CA ARG A 158 -0.13 -29.55 11.60
C ARG A 158 0.40 -28.85 10.36
N PHE A 159 0.16 -27.55 10.31
CA PHE A 159 0.68 -26.65 9.28
C PHE A 159 1.62 -25.64 9.93
N THR A 160 2.79 -25.43 9.33
CA THR A 160 3.78 -24.45 9.81
C THR A 160 4.10 -23.47 8.70
N PHE A 161 4.34 -22.22 9.08
CA PHE A 161 4.76 -21.15 8.18
C PHE A 161 5.83 -20.29 8.86
N ARG A 162 6.60 -19.56 8.05
CA ARG A 162 7.63 -18.66 8.61
C ARG A 162 7.03 -17.28 8.84
N ALA A 163 7.14 -16.77 10.06
CA ALA A 163 6.74 -15.42 10.42
C ALA A 163 7.93 -14.57 10.85
N ILE A 164 7.99 -13.35 10.39
CA ILE A 164 8.95 -12.32 10.77
C ILE A 164 8.22 -11.24 11.56
N LYS A 165 8.78 -10.83 12.69
CA LYS A 165 8.23 -9.76 13.53
C LYS A 165 9.02 -8.49 13.34
N LEU A 166 8.39 -7.41 12.82
CA LEU A 166 9.09 -6.14 12.58
C LEU A 166 9.67 -5.53 13.85
N LEU A 167 9.03 -5.74 15.00
CA LEU A 167 9.55 -5.30 16.30
C LEU A 167 10.95 -5.81 16.64
N ASP A 168 11.37 -6.95 16.08
CA ASP A 168 12.69 -7.53 16.36
C ASP A 168 13.83 -6.69 15.76
N TYR A 169 13.50 -5.80 14.82
CA TYR A 169 14.43 -4.89 14.17
C TYR A 169 14.51 -3.51 14.84
N ARG A 170 13.80 -3.30 15.96
CA ARG A 170 13.76 -1.99 16.63
C ARG A 170 15.11 -1.61 17.25
N GLU A 171 15.77 -2.52 17.97
CA GLU A 171 17.04 -2.24 18.62
C GLU A 171 18.18 -1.94 17.64
N PRO A 172 18.36 -2.69 16.53
CA PRO A 172 19.36 -2.33 15.53
C PRO A 172 18.86 -1.31 14.47
N LEU A 173 17.95 -0.38 14.81
CA LEU A 173 17.33 0.53 13.84
C LEU A 173 18.36 1.37 13.07
N SER A 174 19.44 1.79 13.69
CA SER A 174 20.55 2.49 12.99
C SER A 174 21.23 1.58 11.96
N GLN A 175 21.35 0.29 12.24
CA GLN A 175 21.93 -0.67 11.29
C GLN A 175 20.99 -0.93 10.11
N LEU A 176 19.67 -0.88 10.33
CA LEU A 176 18.71 -0.92 9.24
C LEU A 176 18.85 0.29 8.31
N GLU A 177 18.95 1.46 8.91
CA GLU A 177 19.09 2.71 8.19
C GLU A 177 20.37 2.78 7.37
N ASP A 178 21.43 2.07 7.76
CA ASP A 178 22.71 1.99 7.06
C ASP A 178 22.80 0.79 6.08
N SER A 179 21.78 -0.05 6.03
CA SER A 179 21.73 -1.22 5.13
C SER A 179 21.59 -0.81 3.66
N PRO A 180 22.35 -1.41 2.74
CA PRO A 180 22.19 -1.19 1.32
C PRO A 180 20.93 -1.84 0.74
N ASN A 181 20.25 -2.69 1.51
CA ASN A 181 19.02 -3.34 1.06
C ASN A 181 17.84 -2.36 1.17
N PRO A 182 17.16 -2.01 0.07
CA PRO A 182 16.02 -1.07 0.10
C PRO A 182 14.90 -1.51 1.04
N PHE A 183 14.73 -2.82 1.24
CA PHE A 183 13.69 -3.33 2.14
C PHE A 183 13.98 -3.04 3.62
N ALA A 184 15.24 -2.85 4.00
CA ALA A 184 15.60 -2.36 5.34
C ALA A 184 15.05 -0.94 5.58
N THR A 185 15.04 -0.07 4.55
CA THR A 185 14.40 1.25 4.62
C THR A 185 12.89 1.14 4.83
N VAL A 186 12.23 0.18 4.18
CA VAL A 186 10.78 -0.09 4.38
C VAL A 186 10.49 -0.45 5.83
N VAL A 187 11.30 -1.33 6.43
CA VAL A 187 11.18 -1.73 7.85
C VAL A 187 11.44 -0.55 8.78
N ALA A 188 12.51 0.21 8.52
CA ALA A 188 12.84 1.39 9.31
C ALA A 188 11.70 2.42 9.29
N ALA A 189 11.11 2.69 8.12
CA ALA A 189 9.97 3.60 7.98
C ALA A 189 8.77 3.14 8.82
N HIS A 190 8.44 1.85 8.77
CA HIS A 190 7.35 1.29 9.58
C HIS A 190 7.59 1.48 11.10
N LEU A 191 8.79 1.16 11.56
CA LEU A 191 9.16 1.33 12.98
C LEU A 191 9.16 2.79 13.40
N ARG A 192 9.70 3.70 12.57
CA ARG A 192 9.66 5.15 12.81
C ARG A 192 8.22 5.68 12.86
N ALA A 193 7.33 5.18 12.01
CA ALA A 193 5.91 5.55 12.03
C ALA A 193 5.24 5.17 13.35
N GLN A 194 5.56 4.00 13.92
CA GLN A 194 5.10 3.58 15.22
C GLN A 194 5.66 4.46 16.36
N GLU A 195 6.97 4.72 16.36
CA GLU A 195 7.65 5.51 17.38
C GLU A 195 7.15 6.96 17.44
N THR A 196 6.89 7.56 16.28
CA THR A 196 6.54 8.99 16.14
C THR A 196 5.04 9.25 16.07
N ARG A 197 4.20 8.25 16.31
CA ARG A 197 2.73 8.34 16.16
C ARG A 197 2.10 9.53 16.88
N ARG A 198 2.63 9.92 18.02
CA ARG A 198 2.09 11.00 18.89
C ARG A 198 2.90 12.29 18.84
N ASP A 199 3.95 12.34 18.04
CA ASP A 199 4.84 13.51 17.96
C ASP A 199 5.05 13.91 16.48
N PRO A 200 4.29 14.89 15.97
CA PRO A 200 4.42 15.35 14.59
C PRO A 200 5.81 15.90 14.24
N TRP A 201 6.51 16.52 15.20
CA TRP A 201 7.86 17.03 14.96
C TRP A 201 8.91 15.92 14.93
N ALA A 202 8.82 14.95 15.82
CA ALA A 202 9.65 13.74 15.72
C ALA A 202 9.42 13.01 14.40
N ARG A 203 8.15 12.94 13.94
CA ARG A 203 7.79 12.36 12.65
C ARG A 203 8.39 13.13 11.48
N PHE A 204 8.29 14.45 11.48
CA PHE A 204 8.93 15.32 10.49
C PHE A 204 10.44 15.06 10.40
N ASN A 205 11.13 15.05 11.54
CA ASN A 205 12.57 14.84 11.59
C ASN A 205 12.95 13.41 11.10
N ALA A 206 12.16 12.40 11.45
CA ALA A 206 12.36 11.03 10.97
C ALA A 206 12.19 10.96 9.45
N LYS A 207 11.10 11.50 8.91
CA LYS A 207 10.82 11.56 7.47
C LYS A 207 11.97 12.24 6.69
N LEU A 208 12.41 13.40 7.19
CA LEU A 208 13.50 14.17 6.58
C LEU A 208 14.85 13.42 6.63
N SER A 209 15.18 12.82 7.78
CA SER A 209 16.40 12.02 7.92
C SER A 209 16.41 10.84 6.96
N MET A 210 15.29 10.13 6.83
CA MET A 210 15.17 9.00 5.92
C MET A 210 15.33 9.45 4.46
N LEU A 211 14.69 10.56 4.07
CA LEU A 211 14.85 11.11 2.72
C LEU A 211 16.32 11.43 2.40
N ARG A 212 17.02 12.13 3.28
CA ARG A 212 18.46 12.44 3.08
C ARG A 212 19.29 11.19 2.87
N ARG A 213 18.99 10.10 3.58
CA ARG A 213 19.67 8.81 3.41
C ARG A 213 19.42 8.18 2.05
N LEU A 214 18.19 8.27 1.50
CA LEU A 214 17.89 7.74 0.18
C LEU A 214 18.83 8.31 -0.90
N TYR A 215 19.14 9.61 -0.83
CA TYR A 215 20.04 10.25 -1.78
C TYR A 215 21.52 9.88 -1.53
N GLY A 216 21.89 9.52 -0.31
CA GLY A 216 23.25 9.13 0.07
C GLY A 216 23.61 7.66 -0.17
N GLN A 217 22.63 6.77 -0.34
CA GLN A 217 22.85 5.32 -0.40
C GLN A 217 23.11 4.76 -1.82
N GLY A 218 23.11 5.61 -2.84
CA GLY A 218 23.39 5.19 -4.21
C GLY A 218 22.25 4.45 -4.90
N TYR A 219 21.03 4.57 -4.41
CA TYR A 219 19.85 4.06 -5.07
C TYR A 219 19.61 4.76 -6.41
N ASN A 220 19.06 4.02 -7.38
CA ASN A 220 18.61 4.60 -8.62
C ASN A 220 17.31 5.41 -8.43
N ARG A 221 16.90 6.17 -9.47
CA ARG A 221 15.71 7.03 -9.43
C ARG A 221 14.43 6.26 -9.05
N GLU A 222 14.22 5.08 -9.63
CA GLU A 222 13.00 4.29 -9.39
C GLU A 222 12.93 3.80 -7.94
N GLN A 223 14.07 3.36 -7.39
CA GLN A 223 14.19 2.98 -5.99
C GLN A 223 13.94 4.16 -5.05
N ILE A 224 14.54 5.33 -5.32
CA ILE A 224 14.31 6.53 -4.49
C ILE A 224 12.83 6.92 -4.50
N VAL A 225 12.20 6.99 -5.67
CA VAL A 225 10.79 7.38 -5.79
C VAL A 225 9.88 6.34 -5.12
N GLY A 226 10.13 5.05 -5.31
CA GLY A 226 9.33 3.98 -4.69
C GLY A 226 9.44 3.99 -3.16
N LEU A 227 10.66 4.10 -2.62
CA LEU A 227 10.90 4.18 -1.18
C LEU A 227 10.34 5.48 -0.59
N PHE A 228 10.50 6.60 -1.29
CA PHE A 228 9.95 7.87 -0.84
C PHE A 228 8.42 7.81 -0.72
N ARG A 229 7.70 7.26 -1.71
CA ARG A 229 6.24 7.09 -1.64
C ARG A 229 5.83 6.27 -0.42
N PHE A 230 6.57 5.21 -0.12
CA PHE A 230 6.32 4.38 1.06
C PHE A 230 6.55 5.15 2.36
N ILE A 231 7.67 5.90 2.46
CA ILE A 231 8.01 6.74 3.61
C ILE A 231 6.96 7.85 3.79
N ASP A 232 6.62 8.55 2.71
CA ASP A 232 5.66 9.64 2.69
C ASP A 232 4.31 9.20 3.22
N TRP A 233 3.83 8.08 2.76
CA TRP A 233 2.57 7.52 3.19
C TRP A 233 2.56 7.09 4.67
N LEU A 234 3.59 6.39 5.14
CA LEU A 234 3.70 5.95 6.54
C LEU A 234 3.92 7.10 7.51
N LEU A 235 4.71 8.08 7.11
CA LEU A 235 5.09 9.24 7.91
C LEU A 235 4.30 10.49 7.47
N ALA A 236 3.00 10.33 7.18
CA ALA A 236 2.13 11.45 6.85
C ALA A 236 2.18 12.54 7.92
N LEU A 237 2.29 13.79 7.50
CA LEU A 237 2.45 14.96 8.35
C LEU A 237 1.16 15.80 8.35
N PRO A 238 0.92 16.60 9.39
CA PRO A 238 -0.06 17.69 9.35
C PRO A 238 0.30 18.69 8.23
N THR A 239 -0.71 19.33 7.62
CA THR A 239 -0.55 20.24 6.48
C THR A 239 0.54 21.31 6.68
N GLU A 240 0.63 21.89 7.87
CA GLU A 240 1.64 22.91 8.18
C GLU A 240 3.07 22.38 8.11
N LEU A 241 3.29 21.14 8.56
CA LEU A 241 4.59 20.50 8.50
C LEU A 241 4.88 19.94 7.10
N GLU A 242 3.84 19.56 6.35
CA GLU A 242 4.01 19.08 4.97
C GLU A 242 4.58 20.18 4.06
N HIS A 243 4.06 21.41 4.12
CA HIS A 243 4.63 22.54 3.35
C HIS A 243 6.10 22.78 3.69
N ARG A 244 6.44 22.72 4.98
CA ARG A 244 7.84 22.86 5.40
C ARG A 244 8.71 21.70 4.91
N PHE A 245 8.17 20.50 4.94
CA PHE A 245 8.87 19.30 4.45
C PHE A 245 9.18 19.41 2.96
N LEU A 246 8.24 19.86 2.13
CA LEU A 246 8.46 20.08 0.69
C LEU A 246 9.58 21.06 0.41
N SER A 247 9.69 22.16 1.17
CA SER A 247 10.80 23.11 1.03
C SER A 247 12.17 22.48 1.36
N GLU A 248 12.20 21.57 2.35
CA GLU A 248 13.44 20.83 2.67
C GLU A 248 13.78 19.80 1.59
N VAL A 249 12.75 19.16 0.98
CA VAL A 249 12.93 18.24 -0.15
C VAL A 249 13.60 18.95 -1.33
N GLU A 250 13.09 20.13 -1.71
CA GLU A 250 13.66 20.96 -2.77
C GLU A 250 15.14 21.27 -2.51
N SER A 251 15.48 21.66 -1.27
CA SER A 251 16.88 21.95 -0.89
C SER A 251 17.79 20.71 -1.00
N ILE A 252 17.29 19.54 -0.55
CA ILE A 252 18.03 18.28 -0.66
C ILE A 252 18.27 17.89 -2.12
N GLU A 253 17.25 18.06 -2.97
CA GLU A 253 17.35 17.75 -4.39
C GLU A 253 18.29 18.69 -5.14
N GLU A 254 18.30 19.97 -4.79
CA GLU A 254 19.27 20.95 -5.33
C GLU A 254 20.69 20.60 -4.94
N GLU A 255 20.94 20.27 -3.65
CA GLU A 255 22.25 19.86 -3.16
C GLU A 255 22.79 18.61 -3.89
N ASN A 256 21.93 17.63 -4.13
CA ASN A 256 22.28 16.37 -4.78
C ASN A 256 22.20 16.45 -6.32
N LYS A 257 21.64 17.50 -6.89
CA LYS A 257 21.34 17.66 -8.34
C LYS A 257 20.45 16.53 -8.89
N MET A 258 19.51 16.06 -8.09
CA MET A 258 18.66 14.90 -8.38
C MET A 258 17.18 15.22 -8.07
N PRO A 259 16.44 15.94 -8.95
CA PRO A 259 15.04 16.31 -8.71
C PRO A 259 14.09 15.12 -8.95
N TYR A 260 14.21 14.06 -8.15
CA TYR A 260 13.49 12.81 -8.37
C TYR A 260 12.09 12.83 -7.73
N VAL A 261 12.01 13.31 -6.50
CA VAL A 261 10.77 13.31 -5.71
C VAL A 261 9.84 14.42 -6.19
N THR A 262 10.32 15.65 -6.25
CA THR A 262 9.54 16.80 -6.72
C THR A 262 9.03 16.63 -8.15
N SER A 263 9.85 16.02 -9.02
CA SER A 263 9.39 15.65 -10.38
C SER A 263 8.32 14.58 -10.37
N ALA A 264 8.41 13.59 -9.48
CA ALA A 264 7.41 12.52 -9.37
C ALA A 264 6.10 13.03 -8.79
N GLU A 265 6.15 13.92 -7.78
CA GLU A 265 4.97 14.58 -7.22
C GLU A 265 4.27 15.44 -8.26
N ARG A 266 4.99 16.30 -8.99
CA ARG A 266 4.44 17.11 -10.07
C ARG A 266 3.73 16.25 -11.11
N ILE A 267 4.36 15.16 -11.56
CA ILE A 267 3.73 14.23 -12.52
C ILE A 267 2.49 13.56 -11.90
N GLY A 268 2.54 13.24 -10.60
CA GLY A 268 1.42 12.66 -9.86
C GLY A 268 0.24 13.62 -9.77
N GLU A 269 0.49 14.89 -9.42
CA GLU A 269 -0.51 15.95 -9.37
C GLU A 269 -1.12 16.23 -10.76
N GLU A 270 -0.31 16.33 -11.80
CA GLU A 270 -0.78 16.51 -13.17
C GLU A 270 -1.70 15.35 -13.60
N ARG A 271 -1.31 14.10 -13.32
CA ARG A 271 -2.15 12.92 -13.63
C ARG A 271 -3.42 12.86 -12.77
N GLY A 272 -3.32 13.23 -11.49
CA GLY A 272 -4.48 13.32 -10.59
C GLY A 272 -5.48 14.36 -11.06
N LEU A 273 -5.00 15.56 -11.42
CA LEU A 273 -5.81 16.63 -11.96
C LEU A 273 -6.46 16.23 -13.31
N GLN A 274 -5.67 15.62 -14.21
CA GLN A 274 -6.18 15.10 -15.49
C GLN A 274 -7.32 14.10 -15.27
N ARG A 275 -7.12 13.11 -14.41
CA ARG A 275 -8.14 12.10 -14.09
C ARG A 275 -9.38 12.74 -13.48
N GLY A 276 -9.21 13.63 -12.50
CA GLY A 276 -10.34 14.32 -11.85
C GLY A 276 -11.14 15.17 -12.83
N LEU A 277 -10.48 15.88 -13.77
CA LEU A 277 -11.15 16.63 -14.83
C LEU A 277 -11.90 15.71 -15.78
N LEU A 278 -11.30 14.60 -16.24
CA LEU A 278 -11.96 13.64 -17.14
C LEU A 278 -13.19 13.00 -16.50
N ASP A 279 -13.11 12.62 -15.21
CA ASP A 279 -14.24 12.09 -14.46
C ASP A 279 -15.36 13.14 -14.29
N GLY A 280 -14.98 14.40 -14.00
CA GLY A 280 -15.91 15.52 -13.93
C GLY A 280 -16.59 15.82 -15.26
N ILE A 281 -15.84 15.84 -16.36
CA ILE A 281 -16.35 15.99 -17.72
C ILE A 281 -17.32 14.86 -18.05
N ALA A 282 -16.94 13.61 -17.78
CA ALA A 282 -17.78 12.45 -18.06
C ALA A 282 -19.12 12.52 -17.31
N LEU A 283 -19.09 12.94 -16.04
CA LEU A 283 -20.29 13.13 -15.23
C LEU A 283 -21.16 14.27 -15.79
N ALA A 284 -20.57 15.42 -16.12
CA ALA A 284 -21.27 16.58 -16.67
C ALA A 284 -21.94 16.26 -18.01
N ILE A 285 -21.25 15.55 -18.91
CA ILE A 285 -21.78 15.12 -20.22
C ILE A 285 -22.96 14.16 -20.02
N ARG A 286 -22.87 13.20 -19.08
CA ARG A 286 -23.98 12.29 -18.75
C ARG A 286 -25.20 13.04 -18.23
N ILE A 287 -25.00 14.01 -17.35
CA ILE A 287 -26.10 14.82 -16.80
C ILE A 287 -26.76 15.65 -17.91
N LYS A 288 -25.95 16.28 -18.78
CA LYS A 288 -26.41 17.23 -19.79
C LYS A 288 -27.08 16.57 -21.02
N PHE A 289 -26.52 15.44 -21.50
CA PHE A 289 -26.91 14.79 -22.74
C PHE A 289 -27.51 13.39 -22.56
N GLY A 290 -27.61 12.89 -21.32
CA GLY A 290 -28.23 11.61 -21.02
C GLY A 290 -27.61 10.43 -21.79
N ALA A 291 -28.47 9.58 -22.38
CA ALA A 291 -28.01 8.37 -23.09
C ALA A 291 -27.11 8.66 -24.31
N ALA A 292 -27.28 9.82 -24.97
CA ALA A 292 -26.44 10.22 -26.13
C ALA A 292 -24.97 10.44 -25.74
N SER A 293 -24.66 10.64 -24.43
CA SER A 293 -23.29 10.80 -23.94
C SER A 293 -22.38 9.62 -24.30
N ALA A 294 -22.93 8.41 -24.45
CA ALA A 294 -22.18 7.19 -24.79
C ALA A 294 -21.34 7.31 -26.06
N GLU A 295 -21.74 8.19 -27.00
CA GLU A 295 -21.02 8.40 -28.24
C GLU A 295 -19.70 9.16 -28.09
N VAL A 296 -19.61 10.06 -27.09
CA VAL A 296 -18.49 11.00 -26.90
C VAL A 296 -17.57 10.58 -25.77
N LEU A 297 -18.07 9.83 -24.78
CA LEU A 297 -17.30 9.44 -23.62
C LEU A 297 -15.97 8.72 -23.94
N PRO A 298 -15.90 7.78 -24.90
CA PRO A 298 -14.64 7.14 -25.27
C PRO A 298 -13.62 8.14 -25.87
N GLU A 299 -14.09 9.12 -26.65
CA GLU A 299 -13.25 10.17 -27.25
C GLU A 299 -12.66 11.05 -26.13
N ILE A 300 -13.48 11.44 -25.15
CA ILE A 300 -13.06 12.25 -23.99
C ILE A 300 -12.06 11.49 -23.11
N GLN A 301 -12.32 10.22 -22.83
CA GLN A 301 -11.42 9.41 -22.02
C GLN A 301 -10.05 9.15 -22.65
N ALA A 302 -9.94 9.29 -23.95
CA ALA A 302 -8.69 9.17 -24.70
C ALA A 302 -7.87 10.46 -24.74
N LEU A 303 -8.39 11.59 -24.23
CA LEU A 303 -7.65 12.85 -24.17
C LEU A 303 -6.50 12.76 -23.15
N THR A 304 -5.32 13.16 -23.60
CA THR A 304 -4.10 13.14 -22.80
C THR A 304 -3.54 14.52 -22.50
N ASP A 305 -3.85 15.51 -23.33
CA ASP A 305 -3.37 16.87 -23.15
C ASP A 305 -4.22 17.64 -22.12
N LEU A 306 -3.57 18.13 -21.05
CA LEU A 306 -4.24 18.79 -19.94
C LEU A 306 -4.92 20.11 -20.35
N GLU A 307 -4.33 20.87 -21.28
CA GLU A 307 -4.91 22.13 -21.76
C GLU A 307 -6.20 21.89 -22.55
N THR A 308 -6.20 20.88 -23.42
CA THR A 308 -7.39 20.42 -24.14
C THR A 308 -8.47 19.96 -23.18
N ILE A 309 -8.12 19.18 -22.15
CA ILE A 309 -9.07 18.71 -21.13
C ILE A 309 -9.69 19.89 -20.37
N ARG A 310 -8.88 20.87 -19.97
CA ARG A 310 -9.37 22.11 -19.33
C ARG A 310 -10.30 22.90 -20.24
N ALA A 311 -9.97 23.02 -21.53
CA ALA A 311 -10.80 23.71 -22.52
C ALA A 311 -12.17 23.00 -22.67
N VAL A 312 -12.18 21.67 -22.72
CA VAL A 312 -13.41 20.89 -22.76
C VAL A 312 -14.22 21.12 -21.48
N PHE A 313 -13.59 21.04 -20.30
CA PHE A 313 -14.27 21.24 -19.03
C PHE A 313 -14.94 22.63 -18.96
N ALA A 314 -14.21 23.68 -19.30
CA ALA A 314 -14.73 25.05 -19.34
C ALA A 314 -15.83 25.25 -20.40
N GLY A 315 -15.67 24.66 -21.58
CA GLY A 315 -16.62 24.80 -22.68
C GLY A 315 -17.93 24.03 -22.49
N LEU A 316 -17.97 23.04 -21.59
CA LEU A 316 -19.17 22.25 -21.31
C LEU A 316 -20.36 23.11 -20.83
N GLU A 317 -20.12 24.21 -20.15
CA GLU A 317 -21.19 25.09 -19.68
C GLU A 317 -22.01 25.63 -20.86
N SER A 318 -21.33 26.05 -21.93
CA SER A 318 -21.96 26.70 -23.11
C SER A 318 -22.37 25.70 -24.18
N ALA A 319 -21.82 24.49 -24.26
CA ALA A 319 -22.12 23.50 -25.25
C ALA A 319 -23.61 23.09 -25.22
N GLN A 320 -24.31 23.19 -26.33
CA GLN A 320 -25.73 22.82 -26.43
C GLN A 320 -25.91 21.43 -27.06
N THR A 321 -24.96 20.99 -27.86
CA THR A 321 -24.96 19.70 -28.57
C THR A 321 -23.67 18.93 -28.37
N LEU A 322 -23.67 17.62 -28.67
CA LEU A 322 -22.46 16.80 -28.64
C LEU A 322 -21.43 17.27 -29.70
N ASP A 323 -21.87 17.84 -30.80
CA ASP A 323 -20.98 18.42 -31.79
C ASP A 323 -20.28 19.68 -31.28
N ASP A 324 -20.93 20.47 -30.43
CA ASP A 324 -20.25 21.59 -29.74
C ASP A 324 -19.15 21.07 -28.79
N VAL A 325 -19.41 19.98 -28.08
CA VAL A 325 -18.40 19.34 -27.27
C VAL A 325 -17.22 18.86 -28.09
N ARG A 326 -17.47 18.20 -29.25
CA ARG A 326 -16.42 17.74 -30.16
C ARG A 326 -15.54 18.85 -30.70
N ARG A 327 -16.09 20.04 -30.92
CA ARG A 327 -15.32 21.21 -31.39
C ARG A 327 -14.32 21.74 -30.37
N LEU A 328 -14.46 21.38 -29.09
CA LEU A 328 -13.55 21.84 -28.04
C LEU A 328 -12.21 21.07 -28.01
N TYR A 329 -12.15 19.90 -28.66
CA TYR A 329 -10.94 19.05 -28.65
C TYR A 329 -10.52 18.56 -30.07
N ARG A 330 -11.19 19.01 -31.10
CA ARG A 330 -10.79 18.81 -32.51
C ARG A 330 -10.21 20.10 -33.07
#